data_1b409aacb1cfc7d6c0bc19331d049260
#
_entry.id   1b409aacb1cfc7d6c0bc19331d049260
#
_cell.length_a   1.000
_cell.length_b   1.000
_cell.length_c   1.000
_cell.angle_alpha   90.00
_cell.angle_beta   90.00
_cell.angle_gamma   90.00
#
_symmetry.space_group_name_H-M   'P 1'
#
loop_
_entity.id
_entity.type
_entity.pdbx_description
1 polymer ?
#
loop_
_entity_poly.entity_id
_entity_poly.type
_entity_poly.pdbx_seq_one_letter_code
_entity_poly.pdbx_strand_id
1 'polypeptide(L)'
;MLKNLSLIALLGFAVVGVPSELSAKSVKVAGTQKGTAAKSVTRQVAQQNVTIEFYSPSIVRILKSDAGLGAPVQKKSYSVVLKPQQMKDVQIQENGDIVKINSGFISVELNQQTGEIRFLSKDGKLLLTDTKTRLEARKDEANKGKYRIEQDFRLADDEAIYGLGQLRDVYMNQRGRKNIELWNHNTYIAIPYFTSEKGYGLYWDNAGKTYFNDVVASKNNGNHPSRTSFTSEVGTCADYYFMYKDGTQDGVIASIRELTGQATMFPKWAMGFWQCRERYKTSD
;
A
#
# COMPACT_ATOMS: atom_id res chain seq x y z
N MET A 1 -45.83 -45.16 57.06
CA MET A 1 -44.62 -45.03 57.90
C MET A 1 -43.46 -44.63 57.00
N LEU A 2 -42.71 -43.67 57.46
CA LEU A 2 -41.44 -43.14 56.96
C LEU A 2 -41.43 -42.31 55.69
N LYS A 3 -41.26 -41.03 55.95
CA LYS A 3 -40.89 -39.90 55.10
C LYS A 3 -39.48 -40.06 54.56
N ASN A 4 -39.23 -39.71 53.28
CA ASN A 4 -37.90 -39.38 52.84
C ASN A 4 -37.97 -37.99 52.17
N LEU A 5 -37.28 -37.03 52.78
CA LEU A 5 -37.00 -35.70 52.22
C LEU A 5 -35.89 -35.86 51.17
N SER A 6 -36.16 -35.36 49.98
CA SER A 6 -35.14 -35.13 48.97
C SER A 6 -34.72 -33.66 49.00
N LEU A 7 -33.46 -33.45 49.29
CA LEU A 7 -32.76 -32.18 49.31
C LEU A 7 -32.41 -31.80 47.84
N ILE A 8 -33.03 -30.76 47.31
CA ILE A 8 -32.65 -30.20 45.99
C ILE A 8 -31.58 -29.14 46.22
N ALA A 9 -30.35 -29.44 45.82
CA ALA A 9 -29.26 -28.50 45.80
C ALA A 9 -29.41 -27.59 44.57
N LEU A 10 -29.68 -26.29 44.79
CA LEU A 10 -29.64 -25.25 43.76
C LEU A 10 -28.16 -24.93 43.48
N LEU A 11 -27.64 -25.36 42.36
CA LEU A 11 -26.38 -24.86 41.81
C LEU A 11 -26.64 -23.52 41.13
N GLY A 12 -26.26 -22.44 41.81
CA GLY A 12 -26.22 -21.09 41.23
C GLY A 12 -25.10 -20.99 40.19
N PHE A 13 -25.42 -20.84 38.95
CA PHE A 13 -24.46 -20.41 37.92
C PHE A 13 -24.20 -18.92 38.10
N ALA A 14 -23.00 -18.59 38.58
CA ALA A 14 -22.48 -17.24 38.53
C ALA A 14 -22.12 -16.92 37.07
N VAL A 15 -22.92 -16.09 36.44
CA VAL A 15 -22.59 -15.47 35.16
C VAL A 15 -21.48 -14.44 35.44
N VAL A 16 -20.24 -14.81 35.14
CA VAL A 16 -19.12 -13.88 35.12
C VAL A 16 -19.32 -12.99 33.87
N GLY A 17 -19.78 -11.79 34.12
CA GLY A 17 -19.86 -10.74 33.09
C GLY A 17 -18.46 -10.42 32.57
N VAL A 18 -18.20 -10.69 31.30
CA VAL A 18 -17.04 -10.20 30.59
C VAL A 18 -17.26 -8.71 30.31
N PRO A 19 -16.41 -7.80 30.78
CA PRO A 19 -16.54 -6.40 30.41
C PRO A 19 -16.16 -6.22 28.94
N SER A 20 -17.14 -5.95 28.10
CA SER A 20 -16.97 -5.49 26.73
C SER A 20 -16.68 -3.98 26.74
N GLU A 21 -15.48 -3.60 27.10
CA GLU A 21 -14.93 -2.27 26.82
C GLU A 21 -13.54 -2.43 26.20
N LEU A 22 -13.51 -2.74 24.90
CA LEU A 22 -12.38 -2.39 24.06
C LEU A 22 -12.48 -0.90 23.75
N SER A 23 -12.14 -0.08 24.75
CA SER A 23 -11.88 1.33 24.56
C SER A 23 -10.68 1.46 23.62
N ALA A 24 -10.92 2.03 22.44
CA ALA A 24 -9.85 2.44 21.54
C ALA A 24 -8.94 3.44 22.28
N LYS A 25 -7.83 2.98 22.81
CA LYS A 25 -6.80 3.87 23.35
C LYS A 25 -6.25 4.67 22.18
N SER A 26 -6.66 5.94 22.13
CA SER A 26 -6.00 6.93 21.28
C SER A 26 -4.52 6.98 21.66
N VAL A 27 -3.66 6.44 20.80
CA VAL A 27 -2.23 6.66 20.93
C VAL A 27 -2.01 8.16 20.74
N LYS A 28 -1.53 8.80 21.81
CA LYS A 28 -1.20 10.22 21.83
C LYS A 28 -0.39 10.55 20.58
N VAL A 29 -0.83 11.56 19.85
CA VAL A 29 -0.05 12.27 18.83
C VAL A 29 1.35 12.48 19.43
N ALA A 30 2.38 11.98 18.76
CA ALA A 30 3.75 12.31 19.10
C ALA A 30 3.84 13.83 19.06
N GLY A 31 4.10 14.42 20.24
CA GLY A 31 4.00 15.86 20.47
C GLY A 31 4.79 16.63 19.44
N THR A 32 4.26 17.78 19.09
CA THR A 32 4.87 18.81 18.25
C THR A 32 6.27 19.16 18.79
N GLN A 33 7.29 18.41 18.35
CA GLN A 33 8.66 18.90 18.49
C GLN A 33 8.81 20.05 17.51
N LYS A 34 9.09 21.25 18.01
CA LYS A 34 9.60 22.39 17.25
C LYS A 34 10.96 22.02 16.64
N GLY A 35 10.94 21.42 15.48
CA GLY A 35 12.13 21.01 14.71
C GLY A 35 11.64 20.20 13.51
N THR A 36 11.50 20.86 12.40
CA THR A 36 11.76 20.42 11.01
C THR A 36 11.55 18.93 10.64
N ALA A 37 10.54 18.24 11.17
CA ALA A 37 10.24 16.87 10.76
C ALA A 37 9.21 16.85 9.62
N ALA A 38 9.40 15.94 8.68
CA ALA A 38 8.36 15.56 7.71
C ALA A 38 7.05 15.30 8.47
N LYS A 39 5.94 15.87 8.02
CA LYS A 39 4.66 15.62 8.69
C LYS A 39 4.18 14.22 8.36
N SER A 40 4.21 13.35 9.35
CA SER A 40 3.62 12.02 9.30
C SER A 40 2.50 11.90 10.31
N VAL A 41 1.50 11.09 9.97
CA VAL A 41 0.41 10.72 10.87
C VAL A 41 0.42 9.21 11.00
N THR A 42 0.46 8.71 12.24
CA THR A 42 0.28 7.29 12.52
C THR A 42 -0.97 7.10 13.33
N ARG A 43 -1.78 6.12 12.94
CA ARG A 43 -2.98 5.68 13.64
C ARG A 43 -3.00 4.17 13.74
N GLN A 44 -3.45 3.66 14.88
CA GLN A 44 -3.78 2.26 15.00
C GLN A 44 -5.25 2.08 14.61
N VAL A 45 -5.48 1.31 13.55
CA VAL A 45 -6.82 1.01 13.05
C VAL A 45 -6.98 -0.50 13.03
N ALA A 46 -7.94 -1.01 13.80
CA ALA A 46 -8.11 -2.44 14.03
C ALA A 46 -6.80 -3.09 14.50
N GLN A 47 -6.26 -4.02 13.74
CA GLN A 47 -5.02 -4.73 14.05
C GLN A 47 -3.80 -4.22 13.27
N GLN A 48 -3.87 -2.99 12.73
CA GLN A 48 -2.80 -2.43 11.91
C GLN A 48 -2.36 -1.06 12.41
N ASN A 49 -1.06 -0.80 12.38
CA ASN A 49 -0.50 0.54 12.45
C ASN A 49 -0.47 1.11 11.03
N VAL A 50 -1.19 2.20 10.80
CA VAL A 50 -1.26 2.92 9.52
C VAL A 50 -0.47 4.20 9.63
N THR A 51 0.60 4.33 8.87
CA THR A 51 1.43 5.54 8.80
C THR A 51 1.28 6.20 7.42
N ILE A 52 0.95 7.48 7.41
CA ILE A 52 0.83 8.33 6.23
C ILE A 52 1.93 9.37 6.34
N GLU A 53 2.86 9.37 5.39
CA GLU A 53 4.04 10.24 5.40
C GLU A 53 4.22 10.94 4.05
N PHE A 54 4.20 12.28 4.05
CA PHE A 54 4.46 13.04 2.83
C PHE A 54 5.97 13.18 2.59
N TYR A 55 6.42 12.75 1.42
CA TYR A 55 7.79 12.89 0.93
C TYR A 55 8.02 14.22 0.21
N SER A 56 7.00 14.67 -0.54
CA SER A 56 6.91 15.99 -1.13
C SER A 56 5.42 16.38 -1.26
N PRO A 57 5.06 17.58 -1.68
CA PRO A 57 3.65 17.95 -1.87
C PRO A 57 2.89 17.03 -2.83
N SER A 58 3.59 16.38 -3.77
CA SER A 58 3.04 15.49 -4.80
C SER A 58 3.24 14.00 -4.53
N ILE A 59 3.89 13.61 -3.42
CA ILE A 59 4.25 12.23 -3.11
C ILE A 59 3.93 11.92 -1.65
N VAL A 60 3.09 10.92 -1.44
CA VAL A 60 2.75 10.40 -0.11
C VAL A 60 3.05 8.92 -0.01
N ARG A 61 3.69 8.51 1.07
CA ARG A 61 3.95 7.12 1.42
C ARG A 61 2.92 6.62 2.42
N ILE A 62 2.44 5.40 2.20
CA ILE A 62 1.57 4.68 3.13
C ILE A 62 2.30 3.42 3.58
N LEU A 63 2.39 3.26 4.90
CA LEU A 63 2.89 2.04 5.55
C LEU A 63 1.79 1.44 6.41
N LYS A 64 1.51 0.15 6.23
CA LYS A 64 0.58 -0.59 7.07
C LYS A 64 1.26 -1.84 7.61
N SER A 65 1.40 -1.92 8.92
CA SER A 65 2.06 -3.02 9.62
C SER A 65 1.16 -3.61 10.70
N ASP A 66 1.49 -4.82 11.15
CA ASP A 66 0.78 -5.47 12.24
C ASP A 66 0.94 -4.67 13.55
N ALA A 67 -0.16 -4.31 14.18
CA ALA A 67 -0.17 -3.61 15.46
C ALA A 67 0.33 -4.49 16.62
N GLY A 68 0.27 -5.81 16.47
CA GLY A 68 0.82 -6.76 17.44
C GLY A 68 2.34 -6.63 17.64
N LEU A 69 3.05 -5.99 16.71
CA LEU A 69 4.47 -5.64 16.85
C LEU A 69 4.71 -4.45 17.80
N GLY A 70 3.66 -3.80 18.28
CA GLY A 70 3.69 -2.64 19.16
C GLY A 70 3.98 -1.33 18.43
N ALA A 71 5.21 -1.10 17.97
CA ALA A 71 5.57 0.12 17.23
C ALA A 71 5.39 -0.05 15.72
N PRO A 72 5.08 1.05 14.98
CA PRO A 72 5.08 1.03 13.52
C PRO A 72 6.42 0.57 12.96
N VAL A 73 6.37 -0.26 11.93
CA VAL A 73 7.57 -0.78 11.28
C VAL A 73 8.31 0.35 10.59
N GLN A 74 9.62 0.45 10.85
CA GLN A 74 10.53 1.31 10.11
C GLN A 74 11.14 0.50 8.95
N LYS A 75 10.78 0.85 7.72
CA LYS A 75 11.28 0.17 6.53
C LYS A 75 12.07 1.13 5.66
N LYS A 76 13.33 0.76 5.37
CA LYS A 76 14.14 1.43 4.36
C LYS A 76 13.80 0.86 2.98
N SER A 77 13.52 1.74 2.03
CA SER A 77 13.38 1.36 0.63
C SER A 77 14.75 1.11 -0.01
N TYR A 78 14.80 0.19 -0.97
CA TYR A 78 15.99 -0.04 -1.81
C TYR A 78 16.00 0.85 -3.06
N SER A 79 14.85 1.35 -3.48
CA SER A 79 14.67 2.10 -4.73
C SER A 79 14.40 3.58 -4.52
N VAL A 80 13.98 3.98 -3.32
CA VAL A 80 13.64 5.37 -3.02
C VAL A 80 14.85 6.11 -2.50
N VAL A 81 15.26 7.14 -3.22
CA VAL A 81 16.39 8.02 -2.87
C VAL A 81 15.93 9.33 -2.23
N LEU A 82 14.70 9.76 -2.52
CA LEU A 82 14.11 10.95 -1.93
C LEU A 82 13.97 10.76 -0.43
N LYS A 83 14.35 11.78 0.32
CA LYS A 83 14.06 11.86 1.75
C LYS A 83 12.82 12.68 1.98
N PRO A 84 12.00 12.36 3.01
CA PRO A 84 10.84 13.17 3.35
C PRO A 84 11.22 14.64 3.50
N GLN A 85 10.54 15.52 2.77
CA GLN A 85 10.81 16.95 2.80
C GLN A 85 10.09 17.60 3.98
N GLN A 86 10.70 18.68 4.49
CA GLN A 86 10.04 19.54 5.45
C GLN A 86 8.96 20.35 4.75
N MET A 87 7.70 20.02 5.04
CA MET A 87 6.56 20.74 4.47
C MET A 87 5.87 21.59 5.52
N LYS A 88 5.88 22.92 5.31
CA LYS A 88 5.20 23.86 6.21
C LYS A 88 3.69 23.84 6.04
N ASP A 89 3.20 23.49 4.84
CA ASP A 89 1.81 23.69 4.41
C ASP A 89 0.94 22.42 4.49
N VAL A 90 1.45 21.32 5.08
CA VAL A 90 0.62 20.15 5.32
C VAL A 90 -0.34 20.41 6.47
N GLN A 91 -1.62 20.36 6.17
CA GLN A 91 -2.71 20.54 7.13
C GLN A 91 -3.27 19.18 7.53
N ILE A 92 -3.49 19.00 8.83
CA ILE A 92 -4.11 17.78 9.38
C ILE A 92 -5.39 18.22 10.07
N GLN A 93 -6.50 17.61 9.69
CA GLN A 93 -7.84 17.86 10.25
C GLN A 93 -8.45 16.52 10.66
N GLU A 94 -9.11 16.50 11.81
CA GLU A 94 -9.82 15.34 12.33
C GLU A 94 -11.29 15.69 12.46
N ASN A 95 -12.14 14.99 11.71
CA ASN A 95 -13.59 15.16 11.72
C ASN A 95 -14.25 13.79 12.00
N GLY A 96 -14.60 13.53 13.24
CA GLY A 96 -15.12 12.24 13.68
C GLY A 96 -14.11 11.12 13.37
N ASP A 97 -14.56 10.15 12.59
CA ASP A 97 -13.73 8.99 12.23
C ASP A 97 -12.76 9.24 11.06
N ILE A 98 -12.77 10.42 10.48
CA ILE A 98 -11.92 10.75 9.32
C ILE A 98 -10.76 11.65 9.74
N VAL A 99 -9.55 11.18 9.47
CA VAL A 99 -8.33 12.00 9.50
C VAL A 99 -8.01 12.43 8.08
N LYS A 100 -8.06 13.74 7.84
CA LYS A 100 -7.73 14.35 6.55
C LYS A 100 -6.39 15.04 6.60
N ILE A 101 -5.51 14.73 5.64
CA ILE A 101 -4.19 15.32 5.51
C ILE A 101 -4.08 15.93 4.11
N ASN A 102 -3.78 17.22 4.04
CA ASN A 102 -3.72 17.96 2.77
C ASN A 102 -2.32 18.55 2.56
N SER A 103 -1.72 18.29 1.40
CA SER A 103 -0.41 18.82 0.97
C SER A 103 -0.52 19.98 -0.04
N GLY A 104 -1.72 20.36 -0.44
CA GLY A 104 -1.96 21.33 -1.51
C GLY A 104 -2.11 20.69 -2.91
N PHE A 105 -1.52 19.52 -3.20
CA PHE A 105 -1.77 18.73 -4.41
C PHE A 105 -2.65 17.51 -4.12
N ILE A 106 -2.37 16.84 -3.02
CA ILE A 106 -3.02 15.59 -2.61
C ILE A 106 -3.74 15.83 -1.30
N SER A 107 -4.98 15.37 -1.22
CA SER A 107 -5.71 15.20 0.02
C SER A 107 -5.85 13.71 0.31
N VAL A 108 -5.41 13.27 1.50
CA VAL A 108 -5.53 11.89 1.97
C VAL A 108 -6.53 11.84 3.10
N GLU A 109 -7.53 10.99 2.99
CA GLU A 109 -8.55 10.78 4.02
C GLU A 109 -8.45 9.34 4.54
N LEU A 110 -8.10 9.18 5.80
CA LEU A 110 -8.07 7.90 6.51
C LEU A 110 -9.35 7.76 7.34
N ASN A 111 -10.11 6.71 7.08
CA ASN A 111 -11.19 6.28 7.96
C ASN A 111 -10.61 5.43 9.11
N GLN A 112 -10.71 5.92 10.35
CA GLN A 112 -10.15 5.28 11.54
C GLN A 112 -10.94 4.04 11.99
N GLN A 113 -12.17 3.82 11.49
CA GLN A 113 -12.95 2.63 11.79
C GLN A 113 -12.62 1.48 10.85
N THR A 114 -12.49 1.77 9.55
CA THR A 114 -12.33 0.75 8.51
C THR A 114 -10.89 0.56 8.03
N GLY A 115 -10.02 1.55 8.20
CA GLY A 115 -8.67 1.60 7.64
C GLY A 115 -8.62 1.92 6.14
N GLU A 116 -9.78 2.24 5.54
CA GLU A 116 -9.85 2.71 4.15
C GLU A 116 -9.14 4.06 4.02
N ILE A 117 -8.36 4.23 2.94
CA ILE A 117 -7.71 5.49 2.60
C ILE A 117 -8.20 5.96 1.24
N ARG A 118 -8.66 7.21 1.17
CA ARG A 118 -9.07 7.85 -0.07
C ARG A 118 -8.04 8.89 -0.47
N PHE A 119 -7.60 8.83 -1.71
CA PHE A 119 -6.71 9.81 -2.32
C PHE A 119 -7.52 10.72 -3.23
N LEU A 120 -7.47 12.00 -2.96
CA LEU A 120 -8.22 13.01 -3.70
C LEU A 120 -7.25 14.07 -4.26
N SER A 121 -7.61 14.67 -5.39
CA SER A 121 -6.95 15.87 -5.88
C SER A 121 -7.23 17.07 -4.95
N LYS A 122 -6.51 18.16 -5.14
CA LYS A 122 -6.76 19.42 -4.43
C LYS A 122 -8.21 19.91 -4.55
N ASP A 123 -8.86 19.60 -5.68
CA ASP A 123 -10.23 20.01 -5.97
C ASP A 123 -11.27 19.01 -5.44
N GLY A 124 -10.83 18.02 -4.65
CA GLY A 124 -11.70 17.02 -4.02
C GLY A 124 -12.16 15.88 -4.93
N LYS A 125 -11.62 15.77 -6.16
CA LYS A 125 -11.92 14.64 -7.05
C LYS A 125 -11.26 13.37 -6.52
N LEU A 126 -12.04 12.31 -6.33
CA LEU A 126 -11.51 10.99 -5.94
C LEU A 126 -10.66 10.41 -7.07
N LEU A 127 -9.44 10.04 -6.72
CA LEU A 127 -8.46 9.45 -7.64
C LEU A 127 -8.33 7.94 -7.40
N LEU A 128 -8.11 7.51 -6.17
CA LEU A 128 -7.89 6.12 -5.80
C LEU A 128 -8.44 5.87 -4.39
N THR A 129 -8.92 4.67 -4.14
CA THR A 129 -9.26 4.19 -2.79
C THR A 129 -8.43 2.96 -2.45
N ASP A 130 -7.66 3.02 -1.35
CA ASP A 130 -7.08 1.86 -0.68
C ASP A 130 -8.15 1.24 0.20
N THR A 131 -8.54 0.01 -0.08
CA THR A 131 -9.74 -0.58 0.54
C THR A 131 -9.41 -1.59 1.63
N LYS A 132 -8.44 -2.47 1.42
CA LYS A 132 -8.15 -3.53 2.39
C LYS A 132 -6.70 -4.00 2.32
N THR A 133 -6.10 -4.13 3.49
CA THR A 133 -4.78 -4.75 3.66
C THR A 133 -4.93 -6.07 4.42
N ARG A 134 -4.24 -7.11 3.97
CA ARG A 134 -4.14 -8.39 4.65
C ARG A 134 -2.68 -8.70 4.91
N LEU A 135 -2.36 -9.01 6.16
CA LEU A 135 -1.05 -9.44 6.62
C LEU A 135 -1.21 -10.86 7.18
N GLU A 136 -0.79 -11.86 6.41
CA GLU A 136 -0.84 -13.26 6.82
C GLU A 136 0.55 -13.71 7.25
N ALA A 137 0.71 -14.02 8.55
CA ALA A 137 2.00 -14.42 9.10
C ALA A 137 2.53 -15.69 8.43
N ARG A 138 3.80 -15.66 8.04
CA ARG A 138 4.49 -16.83 7.47
C ARG A 138 4.74 -17.86 8.54
N LYS A 139 4.48 -19.13 8.20
CA LYS A 139 4.64 -20.28 9.12
C LYS A 139 5.96 -21.00 8.94
N ASP A 140 6.65 -20.77 7.85
CA ASP A 140 7.95 -21.37 7.55
C ASP A 140 9.07 -20.68 8.35
N GLU A 141 10.03 -21.45 8.85
CA GLU A 141 11.09 -20.96 9.73
C GLU A 141 11.99 -19.89 9.04
N ALA A 142 12.22 -20.03 7.73
CA ALA A 142 13.03 -19.10 6.95
C ALA A 142 12.42 -17.67 6.87
N ASN A 143 11.09 -17.58 7.03
CA ASN A 143 10.36 -16.31 6.96
C ASN A 143 9.62 -15.99 8.27
N LYS A 144 10.07 -16.52 9.38
CA LYS A 144 9.52 -16.22 10.69
C LYS A 144 9.52 -14.70 10.97
N GLY A 145 8.41 -14.17 11.46
CA GLY A 145 8.21 -12.74 11.70
C GLY A 145 7.96 -11.92 10.42
N LYS A 146 7.76 -12.58 9.27
CA LYS A 146 7.33 -11.95 8.02
C LYS A 146 5.91 -12.37 7.67
N TYR A 147 5.36 -11.70 6.66
CA TYR A 147 3.98 -11.85 6.24
C TYR A 147 3.90 -12.08 4.72
N ARG A 148 2.91 -12.84 4.28
CA ARG A 148 2.34 -12.67 2.96
C ARG A 148 1.46 -11.42 3.04
N ILE A 149 1.67 -10.50 2.10
CA ILE A 149 1.05 -9.17 2.15
C ILE A 149 0.16 -9.02 0.93
N GLU A 150 -1.09 -8.65 1.16
CA GLU A 150 -2.02 -8.31 0.10
C GLU A 150 -2.65 -6.95 0.36
N GLN A 151 -2.61 -6.09 -0.65
CA GLN A 151 -3.19 -4.76 -0.62
C GLN A 151 -4.17 -4.59 -1.77
N ASP A 152 -5.40 -4.22 -1.42
CA ASP A 152 -6.47 -3.99 -2.38
C ASP A 152 -6.71 -2.50 -2.59
N PHE A 153 -6.95 -2.16 -3.85
CA PHE A 153 -7.34 -0.82 -4.28
C PHE A 153 -8.62 -0.87 -5.11
N ARG A 154 -9.36 0.22 -5.10
CA ARG A 154 -10.50 0.43 -5.99
C ARG A 154 -10.21 1.62 -6.90
N LEU A 155 -10.19 1.33 -8.20
CA LEU A 155 -10.12 2.30 -9.28
C LEU A 155 -11.52 2.50 -9.86
N ALA A 156 -11.72 3.55 -10.65
CA ALA A 156 -12.94 3.67 -11.44
C ALA A 156 -13.01 2.55 -12.49
N ASP A 157 -14.23 2.13 -12.84
CA ASP A 157 -14.43 0.95 -13.69
C ASP A 157 -13.94 1.14 -15.13
N ASP A 158 -14.00 2.38 -15.61
CA ASP A 158 -13.59 2.82 -16.95
C ASP A 158 -12.13 3.32 -17.04
N GLU A 159 -11.41 3.32 -15.93
CA GLU A 159 -10.07 3.87 -15.83
C GLU A 159 -9.02 2.96 -16.46
N ALA A 160 -8.15 3.50 -17.31
CA ALA A 160 -7.00 2.81 -17.86
C ALA A 160 -5.76 2.99 -16.97
N ILE A 161 -4.94 1.92 -16.85
CA ILE A 161 -3.66 1.95 -16.15
C ILE A 161 -2.55 1.37 -17.01
N TYR A 162 -1.34 1.92 -16.87
CA TYR A 162 -0.18 1.60 -17.69
C TYR A 162 1.04 1.36 -16.79
N GLY A 163 1.97 0.49 -17.21
CA GLY A 163 3.21 0.25 -16.46
C GLY A 163 3.43 -1.21 -16.13
N LEU A 164 3.84 -1.50 -14.89
CA LEU A 164 4.27 -2.80 -14.34
C LEU A 164 5.59 -3.31 -14.92
N GLY A 165 6.29 -2.50 -15.71
CA GLY A 165 7.59 -2.82 -16.30
C GLY A 165 7.51 -3.27 -17.76
N GLN A 166 8.56 -3.98 -18.21
CA GLN A 166 8.62 -4.55 -19.54
C GLN A 166 8.25 -6.03 -19.46
N LEU A 167 7.00 -6.31 -19.82
CA LEU A 167 6.45 -7.66 -19.83
C LEU A 167 6.49 -8.23 -21.26
N ARG A 168 6.50 -9.56 -21.40
CA ARG A 168 6.47 -10.21 -22.74
C ARG A 168 5.16 -9.96 -23.48
N ASP A 169 4.11 -9.67 -22.72
CA ASP A 169 2.79 -9.44 -23.26
C ASP A 169 2.68 -8.04 -23.86
N VAL A 170 2.00 -7.95 -24.98
CA VAL A 170 1.84 -6.71 -25.78
C VAL A 170 0.71 -5.79 -25.30
N TYR A 171 0.25 -5.96 -24.06
CA TYR A 171 -0.82 -5.12 -23.53
C TYR A 171 -0.27 -3.81 -22.95
N MET A 172 -0.71 -2.71 -23.51
CA MET A 172 -0.40 -1.39 -22.96
C MET A 172 -1.28 -1.09 -21.72
N ASN A 173 -2.59 -1.26 -21.85
CA ASN A 173 -3.52 -1.11 -20.73
C ASN A 173 -3.55 -2.38 -19.89
N GLN A 174 -3.26 -2.24 -18.60
CA GLN A 174 -3.17 -3.37 -17.65
C GLN A 174 -4.49 -3.66 -16.93
N ARG A 175 -5.58 -2.98 -17.29
CA ARG A 175 -6.91 -3.25 -16.69
C ARG A 175 -7.41 -4.65 -17.04
N GLY A 176 -8.02 -5.29 -16.07
CA GLY A 176 -8.56 -6.64 -16.22
C GLY A 176 -7.51 -7.76 -16.23
N ARG A 177 -6.23 -7.43 -16.09
CA ARG A 177 -5.13 -8.41 -16.09
C ARG A 177 -5.03 -9.11 -14.76
N LYS A 178 -4.77 -10.42 -14.79
CA LYS A 178 -4.66 -11.26 -13.59
C LYS A 178 -3.35 -12.03 -13.60
N ASN A 179 -2.84 -12.32 -12.40
CA ASN A 179 -1.65 -13.15 -12.17
C ASN A 179 -0.40 -12.63 -12.89
N ILE A 180 -0.25 -11.29 -12.98
CA ILE A 180 0.99 -10.72 -13.51
C ILE A 180 2.06 -10.90 -12.44
N GLU A 181 3.08 -11.68 -12.74
CA GLU A 181 4.22 -11.91 -11.86
C GLU A 181 5.20 -10.74 -11.93
N LEU A 182 5.37 -10.04 -10.82
CA LEU A 182 6.31 -8.93 -10.70
C LEU A 182 7.58 -9.42 -9.99
N TRP A 183 8.44 -10.05 -10.75
CA TRP A 183 9.82 -10.39 -10.39
C TRP A 183 10.65 -10.50 -11.67
N ASN A 184 11.93 -10.14 -11.58
CA ASN A 184 12.83 -10.14 -12.73
C ASN A 184 13.28 -11.57 -13.04
N HIS A 185 12.96 -12.03 -14.23
CA HIS A 185 13.40 -13.31 -14.77
C HIS A 185 13.58 -13.20 -16.29
N ASN A 186 13.89 -14.29 -16.96
CA ASN A 186 14.20 -14.26 -18.39
C ASN A 186 13.11 -13.55 -19.20
N THR A 187 13.47 -12.47 -19.89
CA THR A 187 12.62 -11.61 -20.72
C THR A 187 11.59 -10.73 -20.00
N TYR A 188 11.58 -10.72 -18.65
CA TYR A 188 10.72 -9.84 -17.86
C TYR A 188 11.55 -8.86 -17.04
N ILE A 189 11.21 -7.58 -17.13
CA ILE A 189 11.70 -6.52 -16.24
C ILE A 189 10.49 -6.02 -15.48
N ALA A 190 10.34 -6.46 -14.24
CA ALA A 190 9.22 -6.09 -13.39
C ALA A 190 9.52 -4.78 -12.67
N ILE A 191 8.59 -3.84 -12.77
CA ILE A 191 8.60 -2.59 -12.02
C ILE A 191 7.24 -2.49 -11.36
N PRO A 192 7.13 -2.64 -10.02
CA PRO A 192 5.84 -2.66 -9.32
C PRO A 192 5.25 -1.24 -9.21
N TYR A 193 5.07 -0.62 -10.35
CA TYR A 193 4.60 0.75 -10.53
C TYR A 193 3.62 0.79 -11.70
N PHE A 194 2.51 1.50 -11.51
CA PHE A 194 1.62 1.86 -12.60
C PHE A 194 1.24 3.34 -12.53
N THR A 195 0.87 3.88 -13.67
CA THR A 195 0.26 5.20 -13.81
C THR A 195 -1.15 5.06 -14.37
N SER A 196 -2.05 5.93 -13.90
CA SER A 196 -3.43 6.01 -14.35
C SER A 196 -3.59 7.13 -15.39
N GLU A 197 -4.53 6.95 -16.32
CA GLU A 197 -4.94 8.01 -17.23
C GLU A 197 -5.45 9.29 -16.52
N LYS A 198 -5.84 9.16 -15.24
CA LYS A 198 -6.23 10.30 -14.39
C LYS A 198 -5.04 11.12 -13.88
N GLY A 199 -3.82 10.76 -14.29
CA GLY A 199 -2.60 11.50 -13.95
C GLY A 199 -2.14 11.30 -12.52
N TYR A 200 -2.34 10.10 -11.96
CA TYR A 200 -1.68 9.66 -10.72
C TYR A 200 -0.85 8.41 -10.95
N GLY A 201 0.12 8.17 -10.07
CA GLY A 201 0.92 6.95 -10.05
C GLY A 201 0.88 6.25 -8.71
N LEU A 202 1.07 4.94 -8.73
CA LEU A 202 1.21 4.11 -7.54
C LEU A 202 2.44 3.21 -7.67
N TYR A 203 3.34 3.32 -6.71
CA TYR A 203 4.55 2.49 -6.61
C TYR A 203 4.46 1.60 -5.38
N TRP A 204 4.44 0.28 -5.59
CA TRP A 204 4.45 -0.74 -4.55
C TRP A 204 5.88 -1.08 -4.18
N ASP A 205 6.31 -0.70 -2.97
CA ASP A 205 7.68 -0.86 -2.51
C ASP A 205 7.87 -2.16 -1.71
N ASN A 206 7.98 -3.27 -2.42
CA ASN A 206 8.31 -4.55 -1.84
C ASN A 206 9.33 -5.29 -2.72
N ALA A 207 10.43 -5.75 -2.12
CA ALA A 207 11.51 -6.45 -2.83
C ALA A 207 11.23 -7.95 -3.06
N GLY A 208 10.19 -8.50 -2.45
CA GLY A 208 9.77 -9.89 -2.63
C GLY A 208 8.98 -10.10 -3.92
N LYS A 209 8.93 -11.34 -4.39
CA LYS A 209 8.07 -11.72 -5.51
C LYS A 209 6.65 -11.26 -5.23
N THR A 210 6.09 -10.52 -6.17
CA THR A 210 4.78 -9.88 -6.07
C THR A 210 3.91 -10.28 -7.26
N TYR A 211 2.62 -10.41 -7.03
CA TYR A 211 1.60 -10.63 -8.07
C TYR A 211 0.71 -9.40 -8.14
N PHE A 212 0.46 -8.96 -9.36
CA PHE A 212 -0.54 -7.94 -9.64
C PHE A 212 -1.79 -8.60 -10.21
N ASN A 213 -2.95 -8.18 -9.71
CA ASN A 213 -4.25 -8.61 -10.20
C ASN A 213 -5.17 -7.41 -10.33
N ASP A 214 -5.91 -7.36 -11.43
CA ASP A 214 -6.98 -6.39 -11.62
C ASP A 214 -8.25 -7.09 -12.08
N VAL A 215 -9.34 -6.85 -11.36
CA VAL A 215 -10.68 -7.37 -11.66
C VAL A 215 -11.58 -6.17 -11.84
N VAL A 216 -12.05 -5.97 -13.06
CA VAL A 216 -13.02 -4.92 -13.37
C VAL A 216 -14.43 -5.41 -13.03
N ALA A 217 -15.25 -4.53 -12.46
CA ALA A 217 -16.65 -4.83 -12.20
C ALA A 217 -17.37 -5.21 -13.50
N SER A 218 -18.12 -6.28 -13.46
CA SER A 218 -18.89 -6.76 -14.60
C SER A 218 -20.27 -7.19 -14.13
N LYS A 219 -21.31 -6.80 -14.87
CA LYS A 219 -22.69 -7.26 -14.64
C LYS A 219 -22.80 -8.78 -14.71
N ASN A 220 -21.91 -9.44 -15.44
CA ASN A 220 -21.85 -10.90 -15.58
C ASN A 220 -21.12 -11.60 -14.44
N ASN A 221 -20.49 -10.88 -13.52
CA ASN A 221 -19.63 -11.42 -12.46
C ASN A 221 -20.23 -11.17 -11.05
N GLY A 222 -21.55 -11.21 -10.92
CA GLY A 222 -22.22 -11.20 -9.62
C GLY A 222 -22.12 -9.89 -8.84
N ASN A 223 -22.12 -8.74 -9.49
CA ASN A 223 -22.08 -7.41 -8.84
C ASN A 223 -20.87 -7.15 -7.93
N HIS A 224 -19.75 -7.82 -8.17
CA HIS A 224 -18.52 -7.53 -7.42
C HIS A 224 -17.92 -6.19 -7.86
N PRO A 225 -17.52 -5.33 -6.91
CA PRO A 225 -16.84 -4.09 -7.25
C PRO A 225 -15.47 -4.36 -7.89
N SER A 226 -15.01 -3.42 -8.69
CA SER A 226 -13.63 -3.46 -9.23
C SER A 226 -12.62 -3.58 -8.10
N ARG A 227 -11.60 -4.40 -8.31
CA ARG A 227 -10.54 -4.67 -7.37
C ARG A 227 -9.21 -4.79 -8.08
N THR A 228 -8.28 -3.93 -7.73
CA THR A 228 -6.87 -4.00 -8.14
C THR A 228 -6.04 -4.38 -6.93
N SER A 229 -5.10 -5.30 -7.05
CA SER A 229 -4.32 -5.73 -5.89
C SER A 229 -2.86 -6.02 -6.21
N PHE A 230 -2.00 -5.76 -5.21
CA PHE A 230 -0.66 -6.29 -5.12
C PHE A 230 -0.61 -7.35 -4.03
N THR A 231 -0.02 -8.51 -4.33
CA THR A 231 0.19 -9.58 -3.38
C THR A 231 1.65 -9.99 -3.37
N SER A 232 2.36 -9.65 -2.30
CA SER A 232 3.77 -10.06 -2.10
C SER A 232 3.84 -11.33 -1.26
N GLU A 233 4.69 -12.28 -1.69
CA GLU A 233 4.85 -13.55 -0.99
C GLU A 233 5.47 -13.38 0.40
N VAL A 234 6.39 -12.41 0.53
CA VAL A 234 7.13 -12.16 1.76
C VAL A 234 7.42 -10.68 1.93
N GLY A 235 7.15 -10.13 3.11
CA GLY A 235 7.46 -8.76 3.50
C GLY A 235 7.20 -8.52 4.98
N THR A 236 7.47 -7.32 5.46
CA THR A 236 7.24 -6.90 6.86
C THR A 236 6.02 -6.00 7.04
N CYS A 237 5.62 -5.32 5.97
CA CYS A 237 4.49 -4.37 5.97
C CYS A 237 4.03 -4.13 4.53
N ALA A 238 2.80 -3.70 4.35
CA ALA A 238 2.39 -3.07 3.11
C ALA A 238 3.03 -1.68 3.04
N ASP A 239 3.69 -1.39 1.92
CA ASP A 239 4.45 -0.16 1.73
C ASP A 239 4.30 0.30 0.29
N TYR A 240 3.72 1.46 0.09
CA TYR A 240 3.54 2.01 -1.23
C TYR A 240 3.54 3.53 -1.24
N TYR A 241 3.82 4.10 -2.40
CA TYR A 241 3.82 5.53 -2.65
C TYR A 241 2.71 5.88 -3.65
N PHE A 242 1.92 6.88 -3.29
CA PHE A 242 0.95 7.49 -4.19
C PHE A 242 1.48 8.85 -4.65
N MET A 243 1.36 9.13 -5.95
CA MET A 243 1.89 10.32 -6.59
C MET A 243 0.81 11.01 -7.40
N TYR A 244 0.65 12.32 -7.20
CA TYR A 244 -0.23 13.17 -7.98
C TYR A 244 0.21 14.62 -7.87
N LYS A 245 0.32 15.31 -9.00
CA LYS A 245 0.74 16.71 -9.04
C LYS A 245 -0.30 17.62 -9.68
N ASP A 246 -0.55 17.42 -10.94
CA ASP A 246 -1.38 18.28 -11.79
C ASP A 246 -2.40 17.53 -12.65
N GLY A 247 -2.48 16.21 -12.46
CA GLY A 247 -3.36 15.34 -13.25
C GLY A 247 -2.82 15.00 -14.64
N THR A 248 -1.54 15.26 -14.89
CA THR A 248 -0.88 14.93 -16.17
C THR A 248 0.06 13.74 -16.02
N GLN A 249 0.32 13.03 -17.13
CA GLN A 249 1.32 11.95 -17.14
C GLN A 249 2.73 12.49 -16.92
N ASP A 250 3.05 13.67 -17.43
CA ASP A 250 4.35 14.33 -17.21
C ASP A 250 4.57 14.64 -15.73
N GLY A 251 3.55 15.10 -15.03
CA GLY A 251 3.60 15.33 -13.57
C GLY A 251 3.86 14.05 -12.78
N VAL A 252 3.26 12.93 -13.20
CA VAL A 252 3.49 11.62 -12.57
C VAL A 252 4.89 11.10 -12.85
N ILE A 253 5.37 11.20 -14.10
CA ILE A 253 6.73 10.82 -14.49
C ILE A 253 7.77 11.66 -13.73
N ALA A 254 7.54 12.95 -13.60
CA ALA A 254 8.41 13.82 -12.79
C ALA A 254 8.44 13.37 -11.33
N SER A 255 7.30 13.00 -10.75
CA SER A 255 7.21 12.55 -9.35
C SER A 255 7.91 11.21 -9.11
N ILE A 256 7.77 10.22 -10.00
CA ILE A 256 8.50 8.94 -9.84
C ILE A 256 10.01 9.14 -9.99
N ARG A 257 10.46 10.03 -10.88
CA ARG A 257 11.88 10.38 -11.03
C ARG A 257 12.42 11.16 -9.82
N GLU A 258 11.61 12.02 -9.20
CA GLU A 258 11.95 12.65 -7.93
C GLU A 258 12.10 11.61 -6.84
N LEU A 259 11.19 10.65 -6.75
CA LEU A 259 11.17 9.60 -5.74
C LEU A 259 12.37 8.64 -5.86
N THR A 260 12.64 8.14 -7.07
CA THR A 260 13.62 7.06 -7.32
C THR A 260 14.96 7.55 -7.88
N GLY A 261 15.07 8.85 -8.16
CA GLY A 261 16.24 9.43 -8.78
C GLY A 261 16.14 9.50 -10.31
N GLN A 262 17.01 10.29 -10.90
CA GLN A 262 17.06 10.45 -12.35
C GLN A 262 17.75 9.25 -13.00
N ALA A 263 17.28 8.86 -14.19
CA ALA A 263 17.95 7.88 -15.01
C ALA A 263 19.34 8.39 -15.43
N THR A 264 20.33 7.50 -15.35
CA THR A 264 21.70 7.81 -15.80
C THR A 264 21.71 7.95 -17.33
N MET A 265 22.35 9.00 -17.82
CA MET A 265 22.61 9.14 -19.25
C MET A 265 23.71 8.14 -19.66
N PHE A 266 23.35 7.19 -20.52
CA PHE A 266 24.30 6.25 -21.07
C PHE A 266 25.23 6.93 -22.09
N PRO A 267 26.51 6.50 -22.17
CA PRO A 267 27.42 6.95 -23.22
C PRO A 267 26.89 6.48 -24.58
N LYS A 268 27.23 7.24 -25.65
CA LYS A 268 26.71 6.98 -27.01
C LYS A 268 26.99 5.56 -27.50
N TRP A 269 28.12 4.98 -27.16
CA TRP A 269 28.49 3.61 -27.55
C TRP A 269 27.54 2.55 -26.96
N ALA A 270 26.93 2.78 -25.79
CA ALA A 270 25.98 1.87 -25.19
C ALA A 270 24.66 1.74 -25.97
N MET A 271 24.42 2.67 -26.91
CA MET A 271 23.24 2.63 -27.81
C MET A 271 23.56 1.92 -29.15
N GLY A 272 24.79 1.39 -29.28
CA GLY A 272 25.25 0.67 -30.47
C GLY A 272 24.88 -0.81 -30.44
N PHE A 273 25.55 -1.54 -31.33
CA PHE A 273 25.37 -2.99 -31.46
C PHE A 273 25.98 -3.73 -30.26
N TRP A 274 25.22 -4.64 -29.68
CA TRP A 274 25.67 -5.55 -28.63
C TRP A 274 25.64 -6.98 -29.15
N GLN A 275 26.83 -7.57 -29.32
CA GLN A 275 26.93 -8.97 -29.64
C GLN A 275 26.38 -9.83 -28.51
N CYS A 276 25.41 -10.65 -28.79
CA CYS A 276 24.83 -11.58 -27.81
C CYS A 276 24.79 -13.00 -28.36
N ARG A 277 25.34 -13.92 -27.61
CA ARG A 277 25.26 -15.37 -27.87
C ARG A 277 25.27 -16.09 -26.53
N GLU A 278 24.41 -17.10 -26.40
CA GLU A 278 24.28 -17.87 -25.15
C GLU A 278 25.64 -18.42 -24.66
N ARG A 279 26.45 -18.93 -25.59
CA ARG A 279 27.81 -19.40 -25.32
C ARG A 279 28.63 -19.49 -26.60
N TYR A 280 29.91 -19.31 -26.46
CA TYR A 280 30.92 -19.56 -27.51
C TYR A 280 31.58 -20.88 -27.20
N LYS A 281 31.63 -21.80 -28.18
CA LYS A 281 32.26 -23.13 -28.02
C LYS A 281 33.76 -23.13 -28.41
N THR A 282 34.14 -22.19 -29.25
CA THR A 282 35.49 -21.98 -29.75
C THR A 282 35.84 -20.51 -29.65
N SER A 283 37.10 -20.17 -29.81
CA SER A 283 37.61 -18.79 -29.88
C SER A 283 37.35 -18.12 -31.24
N ASP A 284 36.87 -18.84 -32.23
CA ASP A 284 36.65 -18.37 -33.61
C ASP A 284 35.26 -17.75 -33.79
#